data_0ccd9b31bebfe79af99f5e126abf9dc2
#
_entry.id   0ccd9b31bebfe79af99f5e126abf9dc2
#
_cell.length_a   1.000
_cell.length_b   1.000
_cell.length_c   1.000
_cell.angle_alpha   90.00
_cell.angle_beta   90.00
_cell.angle_gamma   90.00
#
_symmetry.space_group_name_H-M   'P 1'
#
loop_
_entity.id
_entity.type
_entity.pdbx_description
1 polymer ?
#
loop_
_entity_poly.entity_id
_entity_poly.type
_entity_poly.pdbx_seq_one_letter_code
_entity_poly.pdbx_strand_id
1 'polypeptide(L)'
;MSFDKRILCIGAGYVGGPTMAVIASKCPRYSVTVVDVDQGRVDAWNSGKPPIYEPGLDEVVRQGLGRNLFFTTDIARGIRENDIIFVSVNTPTKTFGAGAGLAADLQYWELAARQILEHADSSKIVIEKSTFPVKTAQAMERILMSRNDGIHFDVLSNPEFLAEGTAIRDLVNPDRVLIGSRSTERGLKARDELVAIYANWVSRERIITSNIWSSELSKLASNFFLAQRISTINAISAVCEKTGADVMEVAKIVGMDSRIGSKFLNASIGFGGSCFKKDILNLVYLCRVEGLEEVADYVEKVVQINEYQKERFVLNMLSAMFNTLAGKKICLFGFAFKADTGDTRESPAIQIARKLLDEHAEVVITDPQALVSAREDLADVEWGVSYVEDPCEAVRGCHAIAVMTEWSLYRDLDYRRIHDLM
;
A
#
# COMPACT_ATOMS: atom_id res chain seq x y z
N MET A 1 18.78 -20.14 -23.25
CA MET A 1 18.00 -21.08 -22.42
C MET A 1 16.55 -20.99 -22.92
N SER A 2 15.87 -22.12 -23.09
CA SER A 2 14.42 -22.09 -23.33
C SER A 2 13.71 -21.96 -22.00
N PHE A 3 12.81 -20.98 -21.87
CA PHE A 3 11.97 -20.81 -20.70
C PHE A 3 10.64 -21.54 -20.90
N ASP A 4 10.09 -22.12 -19.83
CA ASP A 4 8.82 -22.83 -19.86
C ASP A 4 7.61 -21.88 -20.01
N LYS A 5 7.72 -20.70 -19.40
CA LYS A 5 6.71 -19.63 -19.44
C LYS A 5 7.39 -18.27 -19.56
N ARG A 6 6.67 -17.33 -20.18
CA ARG A 6 7.10 -15.94 -20.33
C ARG A 6 6.06 -15.01 -19.70
N ILE A 7 6.50 -14.23 -18.72
CA ILE A 7 5.65 -13.37 -17.92
C ILE A 7 6.11 -11.92 -18.09
N LEU A 8 5.18 -11.05 -18.41
CA LEU A 8 5.35 -9.59 -18.38
C LEU A 8 4.66 -9.02 -17.15
N CYS A 9 5.25 -8.01 -16.55
CA CYS A 9 4.56 -7.10 -15.63
C CYS A 9 4.65 -5.67 -16.16
N ILE A 10 3.53 -4.99 -16.27
CA ILE A 10 3.44 -3.56 -16.58
C ILE A 10 3.33 -2.80 -15.25
N GLY A 11 4.38 -2.06 -14.91
CA GLY A 11 4.54 -1.30 -13.66
C GLY A 11 5.56 -1.93 -12.70
N ALA A 12 6.63 -1.19 -12.39
CA ALA A 12 7.75 -1.58 -11.51
C ALA A 12 7.70 -0.90 -10.14
N GLY A 13 6.48 -0.67 -9.61
CA GLY A 13 6.23 -0.06 -8.31
C GLY A 13 6.28 -1.06 -7.15
N TYR A 14 5.74 -0.64 -5.98
CA TYR A 14 5.73 -1.40 -4.72
C TYR A 14 5.07 -2.79 -4.80
N VAL A 15 4.19 -3.03 -5.75
CA VAL A 15 3.55 -4.33 -5.97
C VAL A 15 4.24 -5.09 -7.09
N GLY A 16 4.41 -4.48 -8.27
CA GLY A 16 4.90 -5.16 -9.46
C GLY A 16 6.33 -5.66 -9.32
N GLY A 17 7.25 -4.79 -8.90
CA GLY A 17 8.66 -5.13 -8.73
C GLY A 17 8.89 -6.30 -7.78
N PRO A 18 8.48 -6.20 -6.51
CA PRO A 18 8.65 -7.27 -5.53
C PRO A 18 7.95 -8.57 -5.93
N THR A 19 6.71 -8.52 -6.43
CA THR A 19 5.98 -9.70 -6.87
C THR A 19 6.73 -10.45 -7.98
N MET A 20 7.22 -9.72 -8.97
CA MET A 20 7.95 -10.32 -10.09
C MET A 20 9.32 -10.85 -9.68
N ALA A 21 10.01 -10.19 -8.76
CA ALA A 21 11.26 -10.68 -8.21
C ALA A 21 11.05 -12.03 -7.47
N VAL A 22 9.98 -12.14 -6.67
CA VAL A 22 9.63 -13.39 -5.99
C VAL A 22 9.24 -14.48 -7.00
N ILE A 23 8.42 -14.20 -8.01
CA ILE A 23 8.07 -15.16 -9.06
C ILE A 23 9.33 -15.64 -9.77
N ALA A 24 10.25 -14.75 -10.17
CA ALA A 24 11.49 -15.12 -10.82
C ALA A 24 12.38 -16.01 -9.93
N SER A 25 12.48 -15.69 -8.64
CA SER A 25 13.22 -16.48 -7.65
C SER A 25 12.61 -17.87 -7.46
N LYS A 26 11.28 -17.98 -7.34
CA LYS A 26 10.58 -19.27 -7.09
C LYS A 26 10.39 -20.11 -8.34
N CYS A 27 10.44 -19.50 -9.52
CA CYS A 27 10.23 -20.14 -10.82
C CYS A 27 11.45 -19.92 -11.74
N PRO A 28 12.62 -20.50 -11.49
CA PRO A 28 13.85 -20.20 -12.22
C PRO A 28 13.80 -20.59 -13.71
N ARG A 29 12.81 -21.39 -14.13
CA ARG A 29 12.56 -21.74 -15.53
C ARG A 29 11.57 -20.84 -16.24
N TYR A 30 11.07 -19.78 -15.58
CA TYR A 30 10.21 -18.77 -16.19
C TYR A 30 11.02 -17.51 -16.50
N SER A 31 10.76 -16.90 -17.65
CA SER A 31 11.27 -15.56 -17.96
C SER A 31 10.29 -14.52 -17.41
N VAL A 32 10.77 -13.59 -16.62
CA VAL A 32 9.98 -12.50 -16.04
C VAL A 32 10.54 -11.17 -16.52
N THR A 33 9.75 -10.42 -17.26
CA THR A 33 10.08 -9.08 -17.74
C THR A 33 9.20 -8.07 -17.05
N VAL A 34 9.78 -7.02 -16.50
CA VAL A 34 9.05 -5.91 -15.89
C VAL A 34 9.27 -4.66 -16.72
N VAL A 35 8.18 -4.01 -17.10
CA VAL A 35 8.21 -2.78 -17.89
C VAL A 35 7.71 -1.61 -17.04
N ASP A 36 8.45 -0.50 -17.08
CA ASP A 36 8.00 0.77 -16.51
C ASP A 36 8.32 1.91 -17.48
N VAL A 37 7.52 2.96 -17.48
CA VAL A 37 7.74 4.14 -18.32
C VAL A 37 8.89 5.03 -17.82
N ASP A 38 9.25 4.91 -16.55
CA ASP A 38 10.30 5.68 -15.88
C ASP A 38 11.66 4.99 -16.06
N GLN A 39 12.51 5.55 -16.91
CA GLN A 39 13.86 5.03 -17.16
C GLN A 39 14.71 5.01 -15.88
N GLY A 40 14.62 6.03 -15.03
CA GLY A 40 15.39 6.10 -13.78
C GLY A 40 15.02 4.96 -12.84
N ARG A 41 13.72 4.60 -12.77
CA ARG A 41 13.23 3.44 -12.01
C ARG A 41 13.75 2.12 -12.60
N VAL A 42 13.71 1.98 -13.91
CA VAL A 42 14.26 0.80 -14.61
C VAL A 42 15.75 0.66 -14.36
N ASP A 43 16.51 1.75 -14.43
CA ASP A 43 17.96 1.76 -14.17
C ASP A 43 18.27 1.38 -12.72
N ALA A 44 17.51 1.89 -11.77
CA ALA A 44 17.65 1.52 -10.35
C ALA A 44 17.43 0.02 -10.13
N TRP A 45 16.37 -0.57 -10.69
CA TRP A 45 16.15 -2.01 -10.63
C TRP A 45 17.27 -2.82 -11.26
N ASN A 46 17.76 -2.40 -12.43
CA ASN A 46 18.86 -3.05 -13.15
C ASN A 46 20.21 -2.92 -12.46
N SER A 47 20.39 -1.90 -11.62
CA SER A 47 21.62 -1.73 -10.82
C SER A 47 21.72 -2.73 -9.65
N GLY A 48 20.63 -3.48 -9.35
CA GLY A 48 20.52 -4.34 -8.19
C GLY A 48 20.25 -3.59 -6.87
N LYS A 49 19.97 -2.28 -6.96
CA LYS A 49 19.52 -1.43 -5.85
C LYS A 49 18.09 -0.95 -6.15
N PRO A 50 17.08 -1.70 -5.72
CA PRO A 50 15.68 -1.34 -5.97
C PRO A 50 15.35 0.09 -5.53
N PRO A 51 14.48 0.82 -6.26
CA PRO A 51 14.11 2.20 -5.92
C PRO A 51 13.11 2.29 -4.76
N ILE A 52 12.86 1.17 -4.09
CA ILE A 52 11.97 1.06 -2.93
C ILE A 52 12.70 0.33 -1.80
N TYR A 53 12.52 0.80 -0.57
CA TYR A 53 13.02 0.11 0.60
C TYR A 53 12.01 -0.96 1.05
N GLU A 54 12.46 -2.22 1.07
CA GLU A 54 11.68 -3.37 1.57
C GLU A 54 12.65 -4.44 2.10
N PRO A 55 12.51 -4.89 3.36
CA PRO A 55 13.40 -5.90 3.92
C PRO A 55 13.47 -7.17 3.06
N GLY A 56 14.69 -7.59 2.70
CA GLY A 56 14.97 -8.79 1.91
C GLY A 56 14.78 -8.65 0.39
N LEU A 57 14.33 -7.51 -0.12
CA LEU A 57 14.09 -7.30 -1.55
C LEU A 57 15.37 -7.38 -2.37
N ASP A 58 16.46 -6.76 -1.93
CA ASP A 58 17.73 -6.74 -2.64
C ASP A 58 18.28 -8.15 -2.90
N GLU A 59 18.09 -9.04 -1.92
CA GLU A 59 18.55 -10.44 -2.05
C GLU A 59 17.72 -11.18 -3.09
N VAL A 60 16.40 -11.04 -3.04
CA VAL A 60 15.48 -11.72 -3.98
C VAL A 60 15.70 -11.23 -5.41
N VAL A 61 15.91 -9.92 -5.61
CA VAL A 61 16.22 -9.33 -6.92
C VAL A 61 17.53 -9.90 -7.47
N ARG A 62 18.60 -9.91 -6.67
CA ARG A 62 19.93 -10.44 -7.10
C ARG A 62 19.89 -11.91 -7.54
N GLN A 63 18.97 -12.71 -7.02
CA GLN A 63 18.82 -14.11 -7.43
C GLN A 63 18.37 -14.28 -8.88
N GLY A 64 17.54 -13.36 -9.40
CA GLY A 64 16.94 -13.43 -10.73
C GLY A 64 17.54 -12.49 -11.77
N LEU A 65 18.07 -11.34 -11.33
CA LEU A 65 18.48 -10.25 -12.21
C LEU A 65 19.53 -10.70 -13.26
N GLY A 66 19.25 -10.39 -14.53
CA GLY A 66 20.09 -10.76 -15.67
C GLY A 66 20.08 -12.26 -16.03
N ARG A 67 19.34 -13.11 -15.30
CA ARG A 67 19.18 -14.54 -15.59
C ARG A 67 17.78 -14.86 -16.12
N ASN A 68 16.76 -14.55 -15.34
CA ASN A 68 15.35 -14.74 -15.67
C ASN A 68 14.45 -13.60 -15.19
N LEU A 69 15.02 -12.53 -14.62
CA LEU A 69 14.36 -11.29 -14.26
C LEU A 69 15.00 -10.14 -15.03
N PHE A 70 14.21 -9.38 -15.76
CA PHE A 70 14.65 -8.30 -16.64
C PHE A 70 13.76 -7.07 -16.45
N PHE A 71 14.36 -5.87 -16.45
CA PHE A 71 13.63 -4.60 -16.40
C PHE A 71 13.93 -3.78 -17.66
N THR A 72 12.90 -3.17 -18.27
CA THR A 72 13.01 -2.41 -19.51
C THR A 72 11.91 -1.36 -19.63
N THR A 73 12.10 -0.39 -20.52
CA THR A 73 11.05 0.57 -20.92
C THR A 73 10.33 0.15 -22.21
N ASP A 74 10.77 -0.94 -22.90
CA ASP A 74 10.20 -1.40 -24.16
C ASP A 74 8.94 -2.23 -23.95
N ILE A 75 7.80 -1.54 -23.78
CA ILE A 75 6.50 -2.17 -23.55
C ILE A 75 6.02 -2.97 -24.74
N ALA A 76 6.26 -2.48 -25.97
CA ALA A 76 5.81 -3.12 -27.20
C ALA A 76 6.45 -4.51 -27.38
N ARG A 77 7.75 -4.60 -27.15
CA ARG A 77 8.48 -5.87 -27.14
C ARG A 77 8.02 -6.77 -26.00
N GLY A 78 7.86 -6.18 -24.80
CA GLY A 78 7.38 -6.90 -23.63
C GLY A 78 6.05 -7.60 -23.89
N ILE A 79 5.07 -6.91 -24.50
CA ILE A 79 3.75 -7.48 -24.83
C ILE A 79 3.86 -8.58 -25.88
N ARG A 80 4.64 -8.39 -26.95
CA ARG A 80 4.79 -9.40 -28.01
C ARG A 80 5.40 -10.70 -27.49
N GLU A 81 6.49 -10.59 -26.72
CA GLU A 81 7.30 -11.74 -26.33
C GLU A 81 6.75 -12.56 -25.16
N ASN A 82 5.69 -12.09 -24.47
CA ASN A 82 5.18 -12.73 -23.27
C ASN A 82 3.71 -13.13 -23.39
N ASP A 83 3.35 -14.28 -22.82
CA ASP A 83 2.02 -14.88 -22.92
C ASP A 83 1.11 -14.48 -21.74
N ILE A 84 1.70 -14.18 -20.59
CA ILE A 84 1.01 -13.84 -19.35
C ILE A 84 1.43 -12.42 -18.95
N ILE A 85 0.46 -11.52 -18.81
CA ILE A 85 0.70 -10.11 -18.58
C ILE A 85 0.04 -9.69 -17.26
N PHE A 86 0.85 -9.33 -16.27
CA PHE A 86 0.39 -8.70 -15.05
C PHE A 86 0.31 -7.18 -15.25
N VAL A 87 -0.80 -6.58 -14.87
CA VAL A 87 -0.99 -5.12 -14.86
C VAL A 87 -0.93 -4.63 -13.43
N SER A 88 0.17 -3.98 -13.08
CA SER A 88 0.49 -3.48 -11.73
C SER A 88 0.76 -1.98 -11.75
N VAL A 89 -0.15 -1.22 -12.35
CA VAL A 89 -0.07 0.22 -12.51
C VAL A 89 -0.71 0.96 -11.33
N ASN A 90 -0.38 2.23 -11.16
CA ASN A 90 -0.99 3.07 -10.14
C ASN A 90 -2.49 3.27 -10.37
N THR A 91 -3.24 3.32 -9.26
CA THR A 91 -4.67 3.64 -9.22
C THR A 91 -4.89 4.76 -8.20
N PRO A 92 -4.44 6.01 -8.48
CA PRO A 92 -4.59 7.11 -7.54
C PRO A 92 -6.07 7.48 -7.38
N THR A 93 -6.39 8.22 -6.31
CA THR A 93 -7.71 8.83 -6.19
C THR A 93 -7.86 9.92 -7.23
N LYS A 94 -8.99 9.96 -7.90
CA LYS A 94 -9.32 10.96 -8.91
C LYS A 94 -9.39 12.36 -8.29
N THR A 95 -8.75 13.34 -8.92
CA THR A 95 -8.65 14.70 -8.38
C THR A 95 -9.61 15.69 -9.02
N PHE A 96 -10.33 15.31 -10.10
CA PHE A 96 -11.23 16.21 -10.84
C PHE A 96 -12.49 15.49 -11.37
N GLY A 97 -13.52 16.27 -11.67
CA GLY A 97 -14.77 15.80 -12.27
C GLY A 97 -15.60 14.90 -11.35
N ALA A 98 -16.52 14.13 -11.93
CA ALA A 98 -17.38 13.23 -11.17
C ALA A 98 -16.56 12.17 -10.41
N GLY A 99 -16.82 12.01 -9.11
CA GLY A 99 -16.08 11.12 -8.24
C GLY A 99 -14.74 11.66 -7.74
N ALA A 100 -14.43 12.96 -7.96
CA ALA A 100 -13.22 13.57 -7.39
C ALA A 100 -13.15 13.38 -5.87
N GLY A 101 -11.97 13.04 -5.36
CA GLY A 101 -11.73 12.77 -3.94
C GLY A 101 -12.18 11.37 -3.47
N LEU A 102 -12.89 10.58 -4.29
CA LEU A 102 -13.45 9.28 -3.92
C LEU A 102 -13.08 8.17 -4.90
N ALA A 103 -13.39 8.36 -6.19
CA ALA A 103 -13.19 7.34 -7.22
C ALA A 103 -11.71 7.07 -7.51
N ALA A 104 -11.38 5.85 -7.90
CA ALA A 104 -10.07 5.55 -8.46
C ALA A 104 -9.93 6.16 -9.87
N ASP A 105 -8.76 6.74 -10.16
CA ASP A 105 -8.38 7.13 -11.51
C ASP A 105 -7.78 5.94 -12.26
N LEU A 106 -8.44 5.52 -13.31
CA LEU A 106 -8.09 4.32 -14.08
C LEU A 106 -7.32 4.63 -15.37
N GLN A 107 -6.85 5.87 -15.57
CA GLN A 107 -6.18 6.27 -16.79
C GLN A 107 -4.97 5.40 -17.15
N TYR A 108 -4.13 5.06 -16.17
CA TYR A 108 -2.94 4.21 -16.39
C TYR A 108 -3.31 2.78 -16.75
N TRP A 109 -4.42 2.31 -16.17
CA TRP A 109 -4.95 0.99 -16.45
C TRP A 109 -5.56 0.91 -17.86
N GLU A 110 -6.34 1.93 -18.25
CA GLU A 110 -6.88 2.04 -19.61
C GLU A 110 -5.75 2.11 -20.64
N LEU A 111 -4.70 2.90 -20.37
CA LEU A 111 -3.52 2.98 -21.22
C LEU A 111 -2.84 1.62 -21.38
N ALA A 112 -2.64 0.87 -20.28
CA ALA A 112 -2.07 -0.47 -20.34
C ALA A 112 -2.93 -1.41 -21.18
N ALA A 113 -4.27 -1.39 -21.02
CA ALA A 113 -5.18 -2.20 -21.84
C ALA A 113 -5.08 -1.87 -23.33
N ARG A 114 -5.00 -0.59 -23.69
CA ARG A 114 -4.83 -0.15 -25.09
C ARG A 114 -3.49 -0.56 -25.67
N GLN A 115 -2.41 -0.48 -24.88
CA GLN A 115 -1.08 -0.94 -25.35
C GLN A 115 -1.05 -2.46 -25.54
N ILE A 116 -1.70 -3.22 -24.64
CA ILE A 116 -1.85 -4.67 -24.84
C ILE A 116 -2.61 -4.96 -26.15
N LEU A 117 -3.72 -4.25 -26.39
CA LEU A 117 -4.51 -4.40 -27.60
C LEU A 117 -3.71 -4.09 -28.86
N GLU A 118 -2.90 -3.01 -28.83
CA GLU A 118 -2.13 -2.53 -29.97
C GLU A 118 -0.97 -3.49 -30.34
N HIS A 119 -0.26 -4.00 -29.35
CA HIS A 119 1.00 -4.69 -29.55
C HIS A 119 0.92 -6.22 -29.45
N ALA A 120 -0.20 -6.78 -28.98
CA ALA A 120 -0.35 -8.23 -28.93
C ALA A 120 -0.49 -8.83 -30.34
N ASP A 121 0.33 -9.82 -30.61
CA ASP A 121 0.35 -10.61 -31.87
C ASP A 121 -0.17 -12.04 -31.67
N SER A 122 -0.51 -12.42 -30.47
CA SER A 122 -1.04 -13.71 -30.05
C SER A 122 -1.97 -13.55 -28.83
N SER A 123 -2.76 -14.57 -28.52
CA SER A 123 -3.65 -14.59 -27.36
C SER A 123 -2.86 -14.47 -26.07
N LYS A 124 -3.39 -13.70 -25.09
CA LYS A 124 -2.72 -13.41 -23.81
C LYS A 124 -3.65 -13.67 -22.63
N ILE A 125 -3.05 -14.05 -21.51
CA ILE A 125 -3.71 -13.99 -20.20
C ILE A 125 -3.33 -12.64 -19.57
N VAL A 126 -4.32 -11.81 -19.26
CA VAL A 126 -4.12 -10.48 -18.65
C VAL A 126 -4.58 -10.52 -17.20
N ILE A 127 -3.71 -10.16 -16.28
CA ILE A 127 -3.92 -10.31 -14.84
C ILE A 127 -3.93 -8.93 -14.20
N GLU A 128 -5.06 -8.53 -13.63
CA GLU A 128 -5.17 -7.36 -12.80
C GLU A 128 -4.52 -7.62 -11.44
N LYS A 129 -3.36 -7.00 -11.20
CA LYS A 129 -2.62 -7.14 -9.95
C LYS A 129 -2.85 -5.98 -8.99
N SER A 130 -3.05 -4.76 -9.49
CA SER A 130 -3.40 -3.59 -8.68
C SER A 130 -4.79 -3.73 -8.06
N THR A 131 -5.06 -2.90 -7.04
CA THR A 131 -6.41 -2.80 -6.46
C THR A 131 -7.30 -1.96 -7.36
N PHE A 132 -8.31 -2.58 -7.92
CA PHE A 132 -9.27 -1.95 -8.83
C PHE A 132 -10.69 -1.95 -8.24
N PRO A 133 -11.55 -1.00 -8.66
CA PRO A 133 -12.99 -1.06 -8.39
C PRO A 133 -13.62 -2.33 -8.97
N VAL A 134 -14.71 -2.79 -8.37
CA VAL A 134 -15.50 -3.90 -8.92
C VAL A 134 -16.01 -3.54 -10.32
N LYS A 135 -16.00 -4.51 -11.23
CA LYS A 135 -16.32 -4.39 -12.67
C LYS A 135 -15.18 -3.81 -13.53
N THR A 136 -13.99 -3.55 -12.98
CA THR A 136 -12.84 -3.04 -13.76
C THR A 136 -12.35 -4.08 -14.77
N ALA A 137 -12.22 -5.34 -14.38
CA ALA A 137 -11.87 -6.44 -15.28
C ALA A 137 -12.86 -6.54 -16.46
N GLN A 138 -14.15 -6.32 -16.23
CA GLN A 138 -15.15 -6.30 -17.30
C GLN A 138 -14.95 -5.11 -18.27
N ALA A 139 -14.48 -3.97 -17.78
CA ALA A 139 -14.16 -2.83 -18.63
C ALA A 139 -12.91 -3.13 -19.48
N MET A 140 -11.88 -3.78 -18.90
CA MET A 140 -10.71 -4.25 -19.64
C MET A 140 -11.10 -5.23 -20.75
N GLU A 141 -11.90 -6.23 -20.43
CA GLU A 141 -12.40 -7.18 -21.41
C GLU A 141 -13.06 -6.46 -22.60
N ARG A 142 -13.89 -5.43 -22.38
CA ARG A 142 -14.52 -4.67 -23.46
C ARG A 142 -13.50 -3.97 -24.37
N ILE A 143 -12.44 -3.40 -23.80
CA ILE A 143 -11.36 -2.77 -24.59
C ILE A 143 -10.66 -3.86 -25.42
N LEU A 144 -10.24 -4.95 -24.80
CA LEU A 144 -9.48 -6.02 -25.43
C LEU A 144 -10.30 -6.79 -26.48
N MET A 145 -11.62 -6.93 -26.27
CA MET A 145 -12.54 -7.57 -27.22
C MET A 145 -12.92 -6.68 -28.42
N SER A 146 -12.49 -5.41 -28.44
CA SER A 146 -12.73 -4.54 -29.63
C SER A 146 -11.95 -5.00 -30.86
N ARG A 147 -10.95 -5.86 -30.70
CA ARG A 147 -10.19 -6.50 -31.78
C ARG A 147 -10.94 -7.71 -32.31
N ASN A 148 -10.92 -7.91 -33.63
CA ASN A 148 -11.68 -8.98 -34.30
C ASN A 148 -10.80 -9.73 -35.29
N ASP A 149 -9.59 -10.14 -34.88
CA ASP A 149 -8.59 -10.81 -35.68
C ASP A 149 -8.25 -12.23 -35.21
N GLY A 150 -9.09 -12.82 -34.34
CA GLY A 150 -8.89 -14.16 -33.80
C GLY A 150 -7.94 -14.22 -32.60
N ILE A 151 -7.34 -13.09 -32.20
CA ILE A 151 -6.57 -12.99 -30.94
C ILE A 151 -7.53 -12.85 -29.77
N HIS A 152 -7.26 -13.60 -28.73
CA HIS A 152 -8.11 -13.65 -27.53
C HIS A 152 -7.38 -13.19 -26.30
N PHE A 153 -8.11 -12.58 -25.39
CA PHE A 153 -7.62 -12.13 -24.09
C PHE A 153 -8.49 -12.74 -22.99
N ASP A 154 -7.85 -13.40 -22.03
CA ASP A 154 -8.52 -13.90 -20.82
C ASP A 154 -8.10 -13.04 -19.65
N VAL A 155 -9.05 -12.29 -19.07
CA VAL A 155 -8.78 -11.37 -17.97
C VAL A 155 -9.04 -12.07 -16.63
N LEU A 156 -8.05 -11.99 -15.72
CA LEU A 156 -8.11 -12.51 -14.37
C LEU A 156 -7.93 -11.37 -13.35
N SER A 157 -8.54 -11.49 -12.19
CA SER A 157 -8.27 -10.65 -11.02
C SER A 157 -7.36 -11.41 -10.04
N ASN A 158 -6.22 -10.82 -9.68
CA ASN A 158 -5.29 -11.37 -8.70
C ASN A 158 -4.79 -10.25 -7.79
N PRO A 159 -5.66 -9.71 -6.92
CA PRO A 159 -5.31 -8.61 -6.06
C PRO A 159 -4.21 -8.99 -5.06
N GLU A 160 -3.40 -7.99 -4.68
CA GLU A 160 -2.31 -8.17 -3.74
C GLU A 160 -2.75 -7.87 -2.30
N PHE A 161 -2.27 -8.69 -1.35
CA PHE A 161 -2.54 -8.55 0.09
C PHE A 161 -1.28 -8.30 0.92
N LEU A 162 -0.13 -8.07 0.26
CA LEU A 162 1.11 -7.72 0.97
C LEU A 162 0.97 -6.43 1.78
N ALA A 163 1.79 -6.31 2.80
CA ALA A 163 1.98 -5.08 3.55
C ALA A 163 3.42 -4.57 3.35
N GLU A 164 3.59 -3.28 3.10
CA GLU A 164 4.92 -2.66 3.03
C GLU A 164 5.70 -2.94 4.32
N GLY A 165 7.03 -3.08 4.24
CA GLY A 165 7.88 -3.52 5.35
C GLY A 165 7.87 -5.03 5.61
N THR A 166 6.93 -5.77 5.02
CA THR A 166 6.87 -7.24 5.09
C THR A 166 6.53 -7.89 3.75
N ALA A 167 6.59 -7.12 2.66
CA ALA A 167 6.11 -7.57 1.35
C ALA A 167 6.80 -8.85 0.86
N ILE A 168 8.11 -8.96 1.02
CA ILE A 168 8.83 -10.16 0.61
C ILE A 168 8.39 -11.38 1.43
N ARG A 169 8.26 -11.25 2.74
CA ARG A 169 7.74 -12.32 3.60
C ARG A 169 6.33 -12.75 3.19
N ASP A 170 5.47 -11.76 2.95
CA ASP A 170 4.06 -11.99 2.62
C ASP A 170 3.89 -12.60 1.21
N LEU A 171 4.78 -12.28 0.26
CA LEU A 171 4.81 -12.89 -1.06
C LEU A 171 5.38 -14.33 -1.05
N VAL A 172 6.40 -14.58 -0.22
CA VAL A 172 7.02 -15.91 -0.10
C VAL A 172 6.16 -16.88 0.72
N ASN A 173 5.48 -16.37 1.75
CA ASN A 173 4.60 -17.16 2.61
C ASN A 173 3.27 -16.44 2.84
N PRO A 174 2.42 -16.28 1.79
CA PRO A 174 1.16 -15.55 1.89
C PRO A 174 0.15 -16.30 2.77
N ASP A 175 -0.66 -15.55 3.52
CA ASP A 175 -1.85 -16.11 4.18
C ASP A 175 -2.80 -16.71 3.14
N ARG A 176 -2.91 -16.06 1.98
CA ARG A 176 -3.71 -16.48 0.83
C ARG A 176 -3.25 -15.84 -0.46
N VAL A 177 -3.49 -16.52 -1.57
CA VAL A 177 -3.47 -15.98 -2.95
C VAL A 177 -4.88 -16.07 -3.48
N LEU A 178 -5.45 -14.96 -3.96
CA LEU A 178 -6.80 -14.93 -4.52
C LEU A 178 -6.74 -14.77 -6.05
N ILE A 179 -7.47 -15.61 -6.75
CA ILE A 179 -7.55 -15.59 -8.22
C ILE A 179 -9.02 -15.61 -8.65
N GLY A 180 -9.46 -14.51 -9.24
CA GLY A 180 -10.79 -14.37 -9.82
C GLY A 180 -10.79 -14.60 -11.33
N SER A 181 -11.77 -15.34 -11.84
CA SER A 181 -11.90 -15.63 -13.26
C SER A 181 -13.35 -15.61 -13.74
N ARG A 182 -13.56 -15.56 -15.04
CA ARG A 182 -14.85 -15.90 -15.65
C ARG A 182 -15.08 -17.42 -15.56
N SER A 183 -16.34 -17.83 -15.46
CA SER A 183 -16.75 -19.25 -15.42
C SER A 183 -16.85 -19.87 -16.83
N THR A 184 -16.18 -19.30 -17.82
CA THR A 184 -16.04 -19.85 -19.17
C THR A 184 -14.94 -20.90 -19.21
N GLU A 185 -14.96 -21.84 -20.16
CA GLU A 185 -13.90 -22.84 -20.32
C GLU A 185 -12.52 -22.19 -20.43
N ARG A 186 -12.39 -21.12 -21.21
CA ARG A 186 -11.13 -20.38 -21.38
C ARG A 186 -10.72 -19.67 -20.10
N GLY A 187 -11.65 -18.97 -19.43
CA GLY A 187 -11.38 -18.29 -18.18
C GLY A 187 -10.91 -19.25 -17.06
N LEU A 188 -11.49 -20.46 -17.02
CA LEU A 188 -11.05 -21.51 -16.09
C LEU A 188 -9.66 -22.05 -16.44
N LYS A 189 -9.33 -22.23 -17.72
CA LYS A 189 -7.99 -22.62 -18.16
C LYS A 189 -6.95 -21.53 -17.80
N ALA A 190 -7.25 -20.27 -18.07
CA ALA A 190 -6.39 -19.15 -17.73
C ALA A 190 -6.15 -19.06 -16.20
N ARG A 191 -7.20 -19.26 -15.39
CA ARG A 191 -7.11 -19.37 -13.93
C ARG A 191 -6.15 -20.48 -13.51
N ASP A 192 -6.28 -21.67 -14.09
CA ASP A 192 -5.48 -22.84 -13.73
C ASP A 192 -4.01 -22.65 -14.12
N GLU A 193 -3.71 -21.89 -15.19
CA GLU A 193 -2.36 -21.45 -15.53
C GLU A 193 -1.75 -20.55 -14.43
N LEU A 194 -2.52 -19.59 -13.92
CA LEU A 194 -2.06 -18.72 -12.84
C LEU A 194 -1.92 -19.48 -11.52
N VAL A 195 -2.85 -20.38 -11.21
CA VAL A 195 -2.75 -21.31 -10.07
C VAL A 195 -1.45 -22.11 -10.14
N ALA A 196 -1.08 -22.65 -11.30
CA ALA A 196 0.15 -23.43 -11.49
C ALA A 196 1.42 -22.58 -11.26
N ILE A 197 1.40 -21.27 -11.54
CA ILE A 197 2.53 -20.38 -11.21
C ILE A 197 2.70 -20.31 -9.70
N TYR A 198 1.67 -19.93 -8.95
CA TYR A 198 1.74 -19.79 -7.49
C TYR A 198 1.99 -21.12 -6.78
N ALA A 199 1.51 -22.25 -7.30
CA ALA A 199 1.70 -23.57 -6.73
C ALA A 199 3.16 -24.04 -6.69
N ASN A 200 4.10 -23.32 -7.36
CA ASN A 200 5.53 -23.60 -7.21
C ASN A 200 6.06 -23.33 -5.78
N TRP A 201 5.39 -22.50 -4.97
CA TRP A 201 5.82 -22.18 -3.60
C TRP A 201 4.69 -22.00 -2.59
N VAL A 202 3.44 -21.84 -3.04
CA VAL A 202 2.27 -21.67 -2.19
C VAL A 202 1.46 -22.96 -2.16
N SER A 203 1.11 -23.45 -0.95
CA SER A 203 0.27 -24.65 -0.83
C SER A 203 -1.11 -24.43 -1.46
N ARG A 204 -1.70 -25.50 -2.01
CA ARG A 204 -2.95 -25.40 -2.77
C ARG A 204 -4.12 -24.87 -1.94
N GLU A 205 -4.17 -25.17 -0.65
CA GLU A 205 -5.20 -24.71 0.27
C GLU A 205 -5.20 -23.18 0.47
N ARG A 206 -4.05 -22.54 0.26
CA ARG A 206 -3.92 -21.08 0.34
C ARG A 206 -4.20 -20.36 -0.98
N ILE A 207 -4.38 -21.10 -2.07
CA ILE A 207 -4.74 -20.53 -3.38
C ILE A 207 -6.27 -20.63 -3.53
N ILE A 208 -6.94 -19.50 -3.30
CA ILE A 208 -8.40 -19.38 -3.34
C ILE A 208 -8.81 -18.94 -4.75
N THR A 209 -9.77 -19.61 -5.32
CA THR A 209 -10.36 -19.23 -6.60
C THR A 209 -11.81 -18.77 -6.44
N SER A 210 -12.18 -17.71 -7.16
CA SER A 210 -13.54 -17.14 -7.09
C SER A 210 -13.99 -16.63 -8.47
N ASN A 211 -15.23 -16.14 -8.56
CA ASN A 211 -15.58 -15.30 -9.70
C ASN A 211 -14.81 -13.96 -9.64
N ILE A 212 -14.70 -13.30 -10.78
CA ILE A 212 -13.85 -12.11 -10.94
C ILE A 212 -14.31 -10.94 -10.06
N TRP A 213 -15.62 -10.70 -9.95
CA TRP A 213 -16.18 -9.59 -9.16
C TRP A 213 -16.00 -9.80 -7.65
N SER A 214 -16.16 -11.04 -7.18
CA SER A 214 -15.88 -11.37 -5.76
C SER A 214 -14.41 -11.18 -5.43
N SER A 215 -13.49 -11.47 -6.37
CA SER A 215 -12.07 -11.23 -6.18
C SER A 215 -11.77 -9.72 -6.04
N GLU A 216 -12.27 -8.90 -6.96
CA GLU A 216 -12.10 -7.45 -6.90
C GLU A 216 -12.67 -6.86 -5.60
N LEU A 217 -13.91 -7.22 -5.24
CA LEU A 217 -14.54 -6.72 -4.01
C LEU A 217 -13.81 -7.18 -2.74
N SER A 218 -13.30 -8.40 -2.71
CA SER A 218 -12.63 -8.96 -1.52
C SER A 218 -11.41 -8.14 -1.10
N LYS A 219 -10.70 -7.53 -2.04
CA LYS A 219 -9.56 -6.66 -1.72
C LYS A 219 -10.02 -5.38 -1.03
N LEU A 220 -11.00 -4.68 -1.58
CA LEU A 220 -11.58 -3.47 -0.97
C LEU A 220 -12.15 -3.77 0.41
N ALA A 221 -12.93 -4.84 0.53
CA ALA A 221 -13.51 -5.29 1.79
C ALA A 221 -12.43 -5.63 2.83
N SER A 222 -11.35 -6.32 2.44
CA SER A 222 -10.25 -6.63 3.35
C SER A 222 -9.59 -5.37 3.91
N ASN A 223 -9.30 -4.38 3.07
CA ASN A 223 -8.71 -3.12 3.52
C ASN A 223 -9.67 -2.31 4.39
N PHE A 224 -10.98 -2.33 4.08
CA PHE A 224 -12.00 -1.73 4.93
C PHE A 224 -12.04 -2.39 6.32
N PHE A 225 -12.08 -3.73 6.42
CA PHE A 225 -12.07 -4.43 7.71
C PHE A 225 -10.83 -4.11 8.55
N LEU A 226 -9.64 -4.07 7.93
CA LEU A 226 -8.40 -3.74 8.63
C LEU A 226 -8.40 -2.31 9.17
N ALA A 227 -8.76 -1.34 8.34
CA ALA A 227 -8.83 0.07 8.74
C ALA A 227 -9.93 0.33 9.77
N GLN A 228 -11.10 -0.33 9.63
CA GLN A 228 -12.21 -0.26 10.57
C GLN A 228 -11.78 -0.73 11.97
N ARG A 229 -10.97 -1.79 12.08
CA ARG A 229 -10.45 -2.23 13.38
C ARG A 229 -9.58 -1.17 14.04
N ILE A 230 -8.69 -0.52 13.28
CA ILE A 230 -7.84 0.59 13.79
C ILE A 230 -8.72 1.77 14.22
N SER A 231 -9.66 2.21 13.38
CA SER A 231 -10.56 3.31 13.73
C SER A 231 -11.43 2.97 14.95
N THR A 232 -11.87 1.72 15.08
CA THR A 232 -12.66 1.28 16.23
C THR A 232 -11.87 1.34 17.53
N ILE A 233 -10.65 0.79 17.58
CA ILE A 233 -9.86 0.83 18.81
C ILE A 233 -9.42 2.26 19.14
N ASN A 234 -9.18 3.13 18.16
CA ASN A 234 -8.90 4.54 18.35
C ASN A 234 -10.14 5.29 18.92
N ALA A 235 -11.34 4.98 18.44
CA ALA A 235 -12.57 5.52 19.03
C ALA A 235 -12.75 5.07 20.50
N ILE A 236 -12.49 3.79 20.79
CA ILE A 236 -12.52 3.26 22.17
C ILE A 236 -11.44 3.94 23.04
N SER A 237 -10.25 4.25 22.50
CA SER A 237 -9.21 4.97 23.26
C SER A 237 -9.68 6.34 23.73
N ALA A 238 -10.51 7.03 22.94
CA ALA A 238 -11.10 8.30 23.37
C ALA A 238 -12.08 8.13 24.54
N VAL A 239 -12.83 7.03 24.59
CA VAL A 239 -13.68 6.68 25.74
C VAL A 239 -12.83 6.34 26.96
N CYS A 240 -11.76 5.57 26.77
CA CYS A 240 -10.83 5.21 27.87
C CYS A 240 -10.25 6.45 28.55
N GLU A 241 -9.80 7.45 27.79
CA GLU A 241 -9.28 8.70 28.35
C GLU A 241 -10.30 9.47 29.23
N LYS A 242 -11.58 9.37 28.90
CA LYS A 242 -12.65 10.04 29.67
C LYS A 242 -13.14 9.24 30.88
N THR A 243 -12.94 7.93 30.88
CA THR A 243 -13.43 7.03 31.92
C THR A 243 -12.33 6.54 32.87
N GLY A 244 -11.05 6.79 32.54
CA GLY A 244 -9.90 6.28 33.31
C GLY A 244 -9.58 4.80 32.99
N ALA A 245 -10.19 4.21 31.96
CA ALA A 245 -9.83 2.87 31.49
C ALA A 245 -8.51 2.88 30.70
N ASP A 246 -7.79 1.77 30.71
CA ASP A 246 -6.59 1.57 29.90
C ASP A 246 -6.96 0.89 28.58
N VAL A 247 -6.70 1.57 27.47
CA VAL A 247 -7.01 1.04 26.12
C VAL A 247 -6.20 -0.22 25.79
N MET A 248 -4.99 -0.39 26.32
CA MET A 248 -4.18 -1.59 26.08
C MET A 248 -4.78 -2.81 26.79
N GLU A 249 -5.29 -2.62 28.02
CA GLU A 249 -6.03 -3.67 28.72
C GLU A 249 -7.31 -4.04 27.99
N VAL A 250 -8.09 -3.03 27.57
CA VAL A 250 -9.33 -3.24 26.78
C VAL A 250 -9.04 -3.99 25.50
N ALA A 251 -8.02 -3.56 24.73
CA ALA A 251 -7.62 -4.23 23.47
C ALA A 251 -7.18 -5.68 23.70
N LYS A 252 -6.43 -5.94 24.78
CA LYS A 252 -6.01 -7.29 25.17
C LYS A 252 -7.21 -8.18 25.49
N ILE A 253 -8.13 -7.70 26.34
CA ILE A 253 -9.32 -8.45 26.77
C ILE A 253 -10.21 -8.77 25.55
N VAL A 254 -10.53 -7.75 24.74
CA VAL A 254 -11.36 -7.91 23.54
C VAL A 254 -10.68 -8.84 22.52
N GLY A 255 -9.37 -8.73 22.35
CA GLY A 255 -8.59 -9.54 21.43
C GLY A 255 -8.44 -11.00 21.83
N MET A 256 -8.74 -11.39 23.08
CA MET A 256 -8.78 -12.78 23.53
C MET A 256 -10.00 -13.54 23.05
N ASP A 257 -11.08 -12.86 22.66
CA ASP A 257 -12.21 -13.51 21.99
C ASP A 257 -11.77 -13.96 20.59
N SER A 258 -11.79 -15.29 20.36
CA SER A 258 -11.35 -15.88 19.09
C SER A 258 -12.14 -15.41 17.87
N ARG A 259 -13.37 -14.93 18.07
CA ARG A 259 -14.22 -14.34 17.00
C ARG A 259 -13.72 -12.96 16.58
N ILE A 260 -13.00 -12.26 17.46
CA ILE A 260 -12.42 -10.93 17.23
C ILE A 260 -10.92 -11.05 16.87
N GLY A 261 -10.13 -11.68 17.74
CA GLY A 261 -8.69 -11.83 17.61
C GLY A 261 -7.93 -10.52 17.90
N SER A 262 -6.64 -10.60 18.21
CA SER A 262 -5.82 -9.49 18.72
C SER A 262 -5.23 -8.57 17.65
N LYS A 263 -5.19 -9.00 16.38
CA LYS A 263 -4.53 -8.24 15.31
C LYS A 263 -5.30 -6.95 14.99
N PHE A 264 -4.57 -5.85 14.71
CA PHE A 264 -5.14 -4.53 14.37
C PHE A 264 -5.99 -3.89 15.49
N LEU A 265 -5.67 -4.17 16.76
CA LEU A 265 -6.32 -3.56 17.92
C LEU A 265 -5.37 -2.66 18.75
N ASN A 266 -4.26 -2.22 18.17
CA ASN A 266 -3.38 -1.25 18.83
C ASN A 266 -3.89 0.17 18.55
N ALA A 267 -4.19 0.94 19.62
CA ALA A 267 -4.50 2.35 19.51
C ALA A 267 -3.27 3.13 19.02
N SER A 268 -3.49 4.10 18.17
CA SER A 268 -2.44 4.88 17.51
C SER A 268 -2.91 6.29 17.19
N ILE A 269 -2.06 7.10 16.57
CA ILE A 269 -2.41 8.42 16.04
C ILE A 269 -3.29 8.37 14.77
N GLY A 270 -3.60 7.19 14.28
CA GLY A 270 -4.36 6.93 13.06
C GLY A 270 -3.57 6.06 12.08
N PHE A 271 -4.25 5.56 11.05
CA PHE A 271 -3.62 4.85 9.97
C PHE A 271 -3.22 5.80 8.84
N GLY A 272 -2.17 5.41 8.11
CA GLY A 272 -1.69 6.03 6.88
C GLY A 272 -1.45 5.00 5.78
N GLY A 273 -0.54 5.30 4.88
CA GLY A 273 -0.19 4.47 3.74
C GLY A 273 -1.11 4.66 2.53
N SER A 274 -0.62 4.30 1.37
CA SER A 274 -1.26 4.56 0.07
C SER A 274 -2.57 3.78 -0.18
N CYS A 275 -2.91 2.80 0.68
CA CYS A 275 -3.97 1.83 0.38
C CYS A 275 -5.28 2.09 1.13
N PHE A 276 -5.25 2.21 2.47
CA PHE A 276 -6.48 2.17 3.26
C PHE A 276 -7.45 3.28 2.91
N LYS A 277 -7.01 4.55 2.99
CA LYS A 277 -7.89 5.69 2.71
C LYS A 277 -8.45 5.65 1.30
N LYS A 278 -7.58 5.40 0.32
CA LYS A 278 -7.95 5.32 -1.10
C LYS A 278 -8.99 4.23 -1.36
N ASP A 279 -8.75 3.02 -0.85
CA ASP A 279 -9.62 1.87 -1.11
C ASP A 279 -10.98 2.00 -0.40
N ILE A 280 -10.99 2.59 0.81
CA ILE A 280 -12.24 2.89 1.53
C ILE A 280 -13.05 3.95 0.78
N LEU A 281 -12.44 5.05 0.34
CA LEU A 281 -13.13 6.09 -0.42
C LEU A 281 -13.65 5.57 -1.76
N ASN A 282 -12.91 4.67 -2.40
CA ASN A 282 -13.37 3.98 -3.59
C ASN A 282 -14.57 3.06 -3.31
N LEU A 283 -14.59 2.38 -2.17
CA LEU A 283 -15.76 1.58 -1.74
C LEU A 283 -16.96 2.49 -1.44
N VAL A 284 -16.75 3.64 -0.80
CA VAL A 284 -17.80 4.67 -0.60
C VAL A 284 -18.39 5.11 -1.94
N TYR A 285 -17.53 5.43 -2.91
CA TYR A 285 -17.97 5.84 -4.24
C TYR A 285 -18.79 4.74 -4.93
N LEU A 286 -18.32 3.49 -4.87
CA LEU A 286 -19.04 2.33 -5.41
C LEU A 286 -20.43 2.19 -4.78
N CYS A 287 -20.53 2.29 -3.45
CA CYS A 287 -21.81 2.20 -2.75
C CYS A 287 -22.78 3.30 -3.19
N ARG A 288 -22.31 4.55 -3.30
CA ARG A 288 -23.14 5.67 -3.78
C ARG A 288 -23.62 5.48 -5.22
N VAL A 289 -22.75 5.02 -6.11
CA VAL A 289 -23.14 4.73 -7.52
C VAL A 289 -24.18 3.61 -7.61
N GLU A 290 -24.16 2.64 -6.71
CA GLU A 290 -25.14 1.54 -6.66
C GLU A 290 -26.36 1.90 -5.78
N GLY A 291 -26.49 3.15 -5.29
CA GLY A 291 -27.64 3.61 -4.49
C GLY A 291 -27.69 3.10 -3.05
N LEU A 292 -26.53 2.71 -2.49
CA LEU A 292 -26.39 2.15 -1.13
C LEU A 292 -25.87 3.23 -0.16
N GLU A 293 -26.66 4.31 0.07
CA GLU A 293 -26.21 5.48 0.83
C GLU A 293 -25.89 5.14 2.29
N GLU A 294 -26.71 4.35 2.99
CA GLU A 294 -26.45 3.98 4.39
C GLU A 294 -25.16 3.15 4.53
N VAL A 295 -24.85 2.32 3.53
CA VAL A 295 -23.60 1.55 3.51
C VAL A 295 -22.41 2.50 3.24
N ALA A 296 -22.58 3.44 2.31
CA ALA A 296 -21.56 4.44 2.01
C ALA A 296 -21.22 5.27 3.25
N ASP A 297 -22.22 5.76 3.97
CA ASP A 297 -22.06 6.56 5.20
C ASP A 297 -21.33 5.76 6.29
N TYR A 298 -21.69 4.50 6.48
CA TYR A 298 -21.00 3.63 7.44
C TYR A 298 -19.52 3.44 7.08
N VAL A 299 -19.23 3.15 5.82
CA VAL A 299 -17.86 2.96 5.33
C VAL A 299 -17.03 4.23 5.48
N GLU A 300 -17.60 5.38 5.15
CA GLU A 300 -16.93 6.69 5.24
C GLU A 300 -16.60 7.08 6.68
N LYS A 301 -17.41 6.68 7.67
CA LYS A 301 -17.14 6.94 9.09
C LYS A 301 -15.79 6.39 9.55
N VAL A 302 -15.29 5.32 8.94
CA VAL A 302 -13.95 4.78 9.26
C VAL A 302 -12.85 5.80 8.96
N VAL A 303 -12.94 6.51 7.83
CA VAL A 303 -11.99 7.58 7.49
C VAL A 303 -12.20 8.81 8.37
N GLN A 304 -13.45 9.19 8.64
CA GLN A 304 -13.76 10.33 9.51
C GLN A 304 -13.24 10.13 10.93
N ILE A 305 -13.34 8.94 11.50
CA ILE A 305 -12.76 8.61 12.83
C ILE A 305 -11.23 8.67 12.76
N ASN A 306 -10.61 8.27 11.66
CA ASN A 306 -9.16 8.37 11.49
C ASN A 306 -8.69 9.85 11.49
N GLU A 307 -9.40 10.74 10.80
CA GLU A 307 -9.10 12.17 10.82
C GLU A 307 -9.34 12.79 12.21
N TYR A 308 -10.44 12.44 12.88
CA TYR A 308 -10.71 12.84 14.26
C TYR A 308 -9.58 12.44 15.22
N GLN A 309 -9.01 11.24 15.06
CA GLN A 309 -7.92 10.75 15.91
C GLN A 309 -6.66 11.61 15.79
N LYS A 310 -6.29 12.02 14.57
CA LYS A 310 -5.16 12.92 14.31
C LYS A 310 -5.37 14.30 14.96
N GLU A 311 -6.59 14.85 14.84
CA GLU A 311 -6.96 16.12 15.48
C GLU A 311 -6.92 16.03 16.99
N ARG A 312 -7.52 14.98 17.55
CA ARG A 312 -7.52 14.73 18.99
C ARG A 312 -6.11 14.63 19.54
N PHE A 313 -5.16 14.04 18.83
CA PHE A 313 -3.76 13.97 19.27
C PHE A 313 -3.16 15.37 19.46
N VAL A 314 -3.34 16.27 18.51
CA VAL A 314 -2.86 17.66 18.62
C VAL A 314 -3.57 18.41 19.74
N LEU A 315 -4.89 18.24 19.90
CA LEU A 315 -5.66 18.85 20.99
C LEU A 315 -5.19 18.36 22.37
N ASN A 316 -4.85 17.10 22.51
CA ASN A 316 -4.28 16.53 23.74
C ASN A 316 -2.90 17.15 24.04
N MET A 317 -2.05 17.35 23.03
CA MET A 317 -0.77 18.05 23.21
C MET A 317 -0.99 19.49 23.64
N LEU A 318 -1.87 20.23 22.99
CA LEU A 318 -2.23 21.60 23.37
C LEU A 318 -2.67 21.66 24.85
N SER A 319 -3.59 20.79 25.25
CA SER A 319 -4.08 20.72 26.64
C SER A 319 -2.97 20.43 27.66
N ALA A 320 -2.07 19.48 27.32
CA ALA A 320 -0.94 19.13 28.19
C ALA A 320 0.12 20.24 28.28
N MET A 321 0.18 21.12 27.28
CA MET A 321 1.17 22.19 27.18
C MET A 321 0.57 23.59 27.41
N PHE A 322 -0.36 23.71 28.35
CA PHE A 322 -0.98 24.97 28.77
C PHE A 322 -1.74 25.71 27.68
N ASN A 323 -2.38 24.97 26.77
CA ASN A 323 -3.18 25.46 25.62
C ASN A 323 -2.40 26.40 24.67
N THR A 324 -1.09 26.24 24.56
CA THR A 324 -0.27 26.94 23.57
C THR A 324 0.96 26.14 23.18
N LEU A 325 1.27 26.12 21.90
CA LEU A 325 2.49 25.53 21.35
C LEU A 325 3.44 26.60 20.80
N ALA A 326 3.02 27.88 20.79
CA ALA A 326 3.81 28.97 20.24
C ALA A 326 5.17 29.07 20.94
N GLY A 327 6.25 29.06 20.14
CA GLY A 327 7.62 29.11 20.62
C GLY A 327 8.12 27.84 21.31
N LYS A 328 7.34 26.75 21.27
CA LYS A 328 7.78 25.45 21.79
C LYS A 328 8.37 24.60 20.68
N LYS A 329 9.48 23.93 20.98
CA LYS A 329 10.16 23.01 20.08
C LYS A 329 9.68 21.59 20.36
N ILE A 330 9.16 20.90 19.34
CA ILE A 330 8.57 19.57 19.45
C ILE A 330 9.29 18.62 18.51
N CYS A 331 9.80 17.51 19.02
CA CYS A 331 10.45 16.49 18.24
C CYS A 331 9.44 15.40 17.83
N LEU A 332 9.35 15.12 16.53
CA LEU A 332 8.58 14.00 15.98
C LEU A 332 9.50 12.80 15.79
N PHE A 333 9.25 11.73 16.51
CA PHE A 333 9.91 10.44 16.35
C PHE A 333 9.17 9.59 15.33
N GLY A 334 9.69 9.59 14.11
CA GLY A 334 9.10 8.93 12.94
C GLY A 334 8.28 9.90 12.07
N PHE A 335 8.30 9.61 10.77
CA PHE A 335 7.52 10.35 9.79
C PHE A 335 6.90 9.42 8.74
N ALA A 336 7.52 8.24 8.50
CA ALA A 336 6.88 7.16 7.73
C ALA A 336 5.55 6.76 8.38
N PHE A 337 4.59 6.31 7.58
CA PHE A 337 3.25 5.95 8.09
C PHE A 337 3.26 4.73 9.03
N LYS A 338 4.32 3.92 8.99
CA LYS A 338 4.62 2.80 9.92
C LYS A 338 6.11 2.47 9.89
N ALA A 339 6.57 1.61 10.80
CA ALA A 339 7.94 1.10 10.80
C ALA A 339 8.25 0.22 9.56
N ASP A 340 9.54 0.05 9.29
CA ASP A 340 10.12 -0.79 8.23
C ASP A 340 9.76 -0.38 6.79
N THR A 341 9.41 0.90 6.58
CA THR A 341 9.23 1.51 5.26
C THR A 341 9.68 2.97 5.26
N GLY A 342 10.05 3.50 4.10
CA GLY A 342 10.27 4.94 3.87
C GLY A 342 9.05 5.66 3.30
N ASP A 343 7.89 4.99 3.20
CA ASP A 343 6.67 5.56 2.62
C ASP A 343 5.97 6.51 3.59
N THR A 344 5.76 7.75 3.14
CA THR A 344 5.10 8.82 3.91
C THR A 344 3.68 9.11 3.43
N ARG A 345 3.23 8.46 2.35
CA ARG A 345 1.90 8.73 1.77
C ARG A 345 0.80 8.55 2.82
N GLU A 346 -0.06 9.56 2.96
CA GLU A 346 -1.13 9.61 3.97
C GLU A 346 -0.65 9.38 5.42
N SER A 347 0.65 9.57 5.69
CA SER A 347 1.17 9.48 7.06
C SER A 347 0.47 10.49 7.97
N PRO A 348 -0.03 10.07 9.15
CA PRO A 348 -0.55 11.00 10.16
C PRO A 348 0.46 12.08 10.55
N ALA A 349 1.77 11.78 10.49
CA ALA A 349 2.84 12.71 10.84
C ALA A 349 2.82 13.99 10.00
N ILE A 350 2.47 13.91 8.70
CA ILE A 350 2.37 15.08 7.81
C ILE A 350 1.34 16.07 8.35
N GLN A 351 0.12 15.58 8.61
CA GLN A 351 -0.98 16.43 9.09
C GLN A 351 -0.72 16.98 10.48
N ILE A 352 -0.15 16.16 11.36
CA ILE A 352 0.21 16.57 12.73
C ILE A 352 1.31 17.63 12.69
N ALA A 353 2.39 17.42 11.90
CA ALA A 353 3.46 18.40 11.73
C ALA A 353 2.91 19.77 11.27
N ARG A 354 2.05 19.78 10.23
CA ARG A 354 1.42 21.01 9.73
C ARG A 354 0.59 21.70 10.81
N LYS A 355 -0.24 20.97 11.56
CA LYS A 355 -1.04 21.52 12.65
C LYS A 355 -0.18 22.10 13.79
N LEU A 356 0.95 21.47 14.12
CA LEU A 356 1.88 22.01 15.12
C LEU A 356 2.53 23.31 14.65
N LEU A 357 2.88 23.39 13.36
CA LEU A 357 3.43 24.60 12.73
C LEU A 357 2.38 25.73 12.66
N ASP A 358 1.11 25.40 12.38
CA ASP A 358 0.00 26.36 12.42
C ASP A 358 -0.21 26.94 13.82
N GLU A 359 0.11 26.18 14.88
CA GLU A 359 0.13 26.61 16.29
C GLU A 359 1.43 27.35 16.66
N HIS A 360 2.27 27.71 15.67
CA HIS A 360 3.55 28.39 15.85
C HIS A 360 4.59 27.61 16.70
N ALA A 361 4.54 26.27 16.68
CA ALA A 361 5.60 25.43 17.21
C ALA A 361 6.78 25.32 16.24
N GLU A 362 7.97 25.06 16.80
CA GLU A 362 9.10 24.56 16.03
C GLU A 362 9.06 23.02 16.00
N VAL A 363 9.17 22.42 14.82
CA VAL A 363 9.09 20.97 14.64
C VAL A 363 10.45 20.42 14.21
N VAL A 364 10.95 19.44 14.95
CA VAL A 364 12.15 18.68 14.60
C VAL A 364 11.71 17.28 14.20
N ILE A 365 12.07 16.82 13.00
CA ILE A 365 11.69 15.51 12.50
C ILE A 365 12.91 14.60 12.48
N THR A 366 12.77 13.40 13.07
CA THR A 366 13.72 12.31 12.91
C THR A 366 13.01 11.05 12.45
N ASP A 367 13.59 10.35 11.46
CA ASP A 367 13.07 9.07 10.95
C ASP A 367 14.21 8.28 10.32
N PRO A 368 14.33 6.96 10.55
CA PRO A 368 15.41 6.15 10.00
C PRO A 368 15.41 6.03 8.46
N GLN A 369 14.26 6.20 7.80
CA GLN A 369 14.11 5.93 6.36
C GLN A 369 13.38 7.05 5.59
N ALA A 370 12.64 7.93 6.27
CA ALA A 370 11.69 8.83 5.62
C ALA A 370 12.12 10.31 5.63
N LEU A 371 13.35 10.67 6.03
CA LEU A 371 13.76 12.09 6.10
C LEU A 371 13.80 12.79 4.74
N VAL A 372 14.13 12.07 3.66
CA VAL A 372 14.11 12.63 2.30
C VAL A 372 12.67 12.95 1.91
N SER A 373 11.76 11.97 2.04
CA SER A 373 10.34 12.14 1.74
C SER A 373 9.70 13.21 2.63
N ALA A 374 10.09 13.30 3.91
CA ALA A 374 9.60 14.33 4.82
C ALA A 374 9.95 15.76 4.34
N ARG A 375 11.14 15.95 3.77
CA ARG A 375 11.52 17.23 3.16
C ARG A 375 10.67 17.57 1.93
N GLU A 376 10.33 16.57 1.13
CA GLU A 376 9.50 16.74 -0.05
C GLU A 376 8.04 17.04 0.35
N ASP A 377 7.48 16.30 1.33
CA ASP A 377 6.10 16.46 1.81
C ASP A 377 5.85 17.82 2.50
N LEU A 378 6.89 18.43 3.05
CA LEU A 378 6.83 19.73 3.73
C LEU A 378 7.61 20.82 2.98
N ALA A 379 7.90 20.62 1.68
CA ALA A 379 8.70 21.58 0.89
C ALA A 379 8.05 22.97 0.74
N ASP A 380 6.73 23.07 0.92
CA ASP A 380 5.95 24.31 0.93
C ASP A 380 5.97 25.04 2.29
N VAL A 381 6.56 24.43 3.33
CA VAL A 381 6.69 25.04 4.66
C VAL A 381 7.94 25.91 4.71
N GLU A 382 7.75 27.22 4.88
CA GLU A 382 8.85 28.21 4.81
C GLU A 382 9.66 28.31 6.12
N TRP A 383 9.10 27.92 7.28
CA TRP A 383 9.73 28.11 8.59
C TRP A 383 9.32 27.06 9.61
N GLY A 384 10.10 26.95 10.68
CA GLY A 384 9.73 26.17 11.88
C GLY A 384 9.96 24.67 11.78
N VAL A 385 10.49 24.13 10.67
CA VAL A 385 10.79 22.72 10.51
C VAL A 385 12.28 22.44 10.34
N SER A 386 12.77 21.41 11.00
CA SER A 386 14.13 20.90 10.87
C SER A 386 14.19 19.39 10.85
N TYR A 387 15.24 18.82 10.27
CA TYR A 387 15.37 17.37 10.02
C TYR A 387 16.71 16.90 10.55
N VAL A 388 16.70 15.95 11.48
CA VAL A 388 17.88 15.46 12.20
C VAL A 388 17.87 13.93 12.18
N GLU A 389 18.98 13.30 11.78
CA GLU A 389 19.07 11.83 11.67
C GLU A 389 19.15 11.17 13.05
N ASP A 390 20.00 11.68 13.94
CA ASP A 390 20.20 11.11 15.27
C ASP A 390 19.08 11.55 16.23
N PRO A 391 18.33 10.61 16.81
CA PRO A 391 17.25 10.96 17.76
C PRO A 391 17.72 11.71 18.99
N CYS A 392 18.93 11.45 19.50
CA CYS A 392 19.47 12.14 20.66
C CYS A 392 19.87 13.59 20.36
N GLU A 393 20.30 13.87 19.13
CA GLU A 393 20.53 15.25 18.68
C GLU A 393 19.22 15.96 18.35
N ALA A 394 18.23 15.24 17.79
CA ALA A 394 16.92 15.80 17.46
C ALA A 394 16.18 16.36 18.67
N VAL A 395 16.31 15.74 19.82
CA VAL A 395 15.59 16.14 21.06
C VAL A 395 16.21 17.30 21.80
N ARG A 396 17.42 17.76 21.42
CA ARG A 396 18.11 18.85 22.15
C ARG A 396 17.28 20.13 22.22
N GLY A 397 17.00 20.54 23.46
CA GLY A 397 16.18 21.71 23.76
C GLY A 397 14.74 21.61 23.31
N CYS A 398 14.22 20.41 23.06
CA CYS A 398 12.80 20.20 22.80
C CYS A 398 11.99 20.24 24.09
N HIS A 399 10.74 20.69 23.99
CA HIS A 399 9.79 20.76 25.09
C HIS A 399 8.91 19.51 25.18
N ALA A 400 8.81 18.76 24.08
CA ALA A 400 8.07 17.49 24.00
C ALA A 400 8.59 16.61 22.86
N ILE A 401 8.32 15.31 23.00
CA ILE A 401 8.50 14.31 21.96
C ILE A 401 7.12 13.74 21.61
N ALA A 402 6.82 13.70 20.33
CA ALA A 402 5.64 13.01 19.79
C ALA A 402 6.09 11.79 18.98
N VAL A 403 5.76 10.60 19.45
CA VAL A 403 6.11 9.35 18.75
C VAL A 403 5.05 9.09 17.69
N MET A 404 5.43 9.26 16.41
CA MET A 404 4.54 9.11 15.26
C MET A 404 4.58 7.71 14.67
N THR A 405 5.76 7.06 14.72
CA THR A 405 5.99 5.75 14.09
C THR A 405 6.68 4.83 15.09
N GLU A 406 6.21 3.59 15.18
CA GLU A 406 6.69 2.59 16.15
C GLU A 406 8.02 1.90 15.75
N TRP A 407 9.01 2.65 15.27
CA TRP A 407 10.33 2.10 14.99
C TRP A 407 10.94 1.43 16.23
N SER A 408 11.54 0.24 16.07
CA SER A 408 12.24 -0.44 17.17
C SER A 408 13.34 0.43 17.78
N LEU A 409 14.04 1.22 16.95
CA LEU A 409 15.04 2.19 17.38
C LEU A 409 14.53 3.08 18.51
N TYR A 410 13.32 3.63 18.40
CA TYR A 410 12.78 4.53 19.42
C TYR A 410 12.40 3.80 20.70
N ARG A 411 12.04 2.54 20.62
CA ARG A 411 11.70 1.71 21.80
C ARG A 411 12.93 1.43 22.66
N ASP A 412 14.10 1.31 22.03
CA ASP A 412 15.35 0.90 22.68
C ASP A 412 16.20 2.10 23.17
N LEU A 413 15.70 3.34 23.01
CA LEU A 413 16.39 4.55 23.48
C LEU A 413 16.42 4.65 25.01
N ASP A 414 17.51 5.22 25.56
CA ASP A 414 17.58 5.62 26.97
C ASP A 414 16.80 6.92 27.21
N TYR A 415 15.55 6.80 27.58
CA TYR A 415 14.65 7.93 27.82
C TYR A 415 15.03 8.79 29.03
N ARG A 416 15.87 8.32 29.95
CA ARG A 416 16.44 9.17 31.01
C ARG A 416 17.45 10.14 30.42
N ARG A 417 18.39 9.61 29.61
CA ARG A 417 19.35 10.43 28.87
C ARG A 417 18.66 11.41 27.93
N ILE A 418 17.61 10.98 27.24
CA ILE A 418 16.81 11.86 26.36
C ILE A 418 16.20 13.00 27.12
N HIS A 419 15.59 12.73 28.29
CA HIS A 419 15.02 13.77 29.14
C HIS A 419 16.08 14.81 29.58
N ASP A 420 17.31 14.36 29.87
CA ASP A 420 18.41 15.27 30.29
C ASP A 420 18.92 16.15 29.10
N LEU A 421 18.65 15.76 27.84
CA LEU A 421 18.99 16.52 26.64
C LEU A 421 17.91 17.56 26.25
N MET A 422 16.69 17.33 26.67
CA MET A 422 15.54 18.22 26.44
C MET A 422 15.57 19.44 27.35
#